data_507ca99353af605ccd93a485c1c7cc89
#
_entry.id   507ca99353af605ccd93a485c1c7cc89
#
_cell.length_a   1.000
_cell.length_b   1.000
_cell.length_c   1.000
_cell.angle_alpha   90.00
_cell.angle_beta   90.00
_cell.angle_gamma   90.00
#
_symmetry.space_group_name_H-M   'P 1'
#
loop_
_entity.id
_entity.type
_entity.pdbx_description
1 polymer ?
#
loop_
_entity_poly.entity_id
_entity_poly.type
_entity_poly.pdbx_seq_one_letter_code
_entity_poly.pdbx_strand_id
1 'polypeptide(L)'
;GKNRFLSLLLLFMAFISVQVYAQDVKVSGTVIAEADKFPIIGANIVVKGTTIGTVTDIDGNFSLDVPQNSTIAISYIGCETQEIKITGAKTLNIVLKDNAIGLDDVVVIGYGSQRKSDLTGGIVAVGEEKLQMVTTNNLMDKLAGQIPGMNVTTSNAKPGEDQSLRVRGENSLSADNSPLIVMDGIPYSGSLGDIDPDIIENMSVLKDASSAAIYGSRGANGVILIQTKKGKKGAPTVSYKGQVGMQQAQHRIDMMKGAEYVKYTQDYNRMKYGYSGDQLDPLVLLNPSERANYQNGSELDWQDIMFRNALTTSHQISISGGTEATTYMASISHLREDGVMENTGLKRTNIALNITQVLNKWLTVGMGTQAIQKEFGGEQPYLEAGLKMSPYGIYKDENDRYVDYPMDQTLFYNPMANIDATNDKTNRNVFISTFAEI
;
A
#
# COMPACT_ATOMS: atom_id res chain seq x y z
N GLY A 1 19.20 -50.96 9.97
CA GLY A 1 18.90 -49.75 9.21
C GLY A 1 18.87 -48.49 10.08
N LYS A 2 18.30 -48.50 11.29
CA LYS A 2 18.12 -47.32 12.18
C LYS A 2 19.45 -46.74 12.70
N ASN A 3 20.41 -47.59 13.06
CA ASN A 3 21.68 -47.13 13.63
C ASN A 3 22.63 -46.49 12.58
N ARG A 4 22.52 -46.89 11.32
CA ARG A 4 23.28 -46.25 10.22
C ARG A 4 22.75 -44.87 9.86
N PHE A 5 21.43 -44.65 9.96
CA PHE A 5 20.82 -43.36 9.71
C PHE A 5 21.15 -42.37 10.83
N LEU A 6 21.16 -42.83 12.08
CA LEU A 6 21.54 -42.03 13.24
C LEU A 6 23.01 -41.60 13.20
N SER A 7 23.90 -42.51 12.77
CA SER A 7 25.33 -42.21 12.57
C SER A 7 25.56 -41.20 11.45
N LEU A 8 24.82 -41.30 10.35
CA LEU A 8 24.88 -40.34 9.25
C LEU A 8 24.35 -38.95 9.65
N LEU A 9 23.27 -38.89 10.46
CA LEU A 9 22.73 -37.66 10.99
C LEU A 9 23.69 -36.97 11.99
N LEU A 10 24.34 -37.74 12.84
CA LEU A 10 25.40 -37.26 13.76
C LEU A 10 26.63 -36.78 13.03
N LEU A 11 27.05 -37.48 11.94
CA LEU A 11 28.15 -37.02 11.09
C LEU A 11 27.79 -35.72 10.34
N PHE A 12 26.57 -35.57 9.90
CA PHE A 12 26.07 -34.36 9.25
C PHE A 12 25.98 -33.18 10.21
N MET A 13 25.54 -33.41 11.48
CA MET A 13 25.58 -32.39 12.53
C MET A 13 26.99 -31.98 12.93
N ALA A 14 27.95 -32.89 12.93
CA ALA A 14 29.35 -32.58 13.23
C ALA A 14 30.02 -31.74 12.11
N PHE A 15 29.54 -31.85 10.86
CA PHE A 15 30.01 -31.00 9.75
C PHE A 15 29.51 -29.55 9.80
N ILE A 16 28.41 -29.27 10.51
CA ILE A 16 27.80 -27.93 10.63
C ILE A 16 28.51 -27.06 11.70
N SER A 17 29.35 -27.66 12.54
CA SER A 17 30.03 -26.96 13.65
C SER A 17 31.40 -26.39 13.35
N VAL A 18 31.83 -26.29 12.09
CA VAL A 18 33.04 -25.53 11.73
C VAL A 18 32.69 -24.05 11.79
N GLN A 19 32.77 -23.48 12.96
CA GLN A 19 32.80 -22.01 13.14
C GLN A 19 34.11 -21.52 12.53
N VAL A 20 34.03 -20.95 11.33
CA VAL A 20 35.11 -20.15 10.77
C VAL A 20 35.18 -18.86 11.61
N TYR A 21 36.14 -18.84 12.54
CA TYR A 21 36.50 -17.57 13.20
C TYR A 21 37.15 -16.69 12.13
N ALA A 22 36.38 -15.74 11.59
CA ALA A 22 36.94 -14.64 10.84
C ALA A 22 37.82 -13.84 11.80
N GLN A 23 39.10 -13.68 11.49
CA GLN A 23 39.94 -12.76 12.27
C GLN A 23 39.47 -11.34 12.02
N ASP A 24 39.08 -10.67 13.09
CA ASP A 24 38.74 -9.25 13.02
C ASP A 24 39.99 -8.42 12.82
N VAL A 25 39.89 -7.42 11.96
CA VAL A 25 40.99 -6.55 11.59
C VAL A 25 40.59 -5.12 11.99
N LYS A 26 41.47 -4.44 12.70
CA LYS A 26 41.20 -3.04 13.09
C LYS A 26 41.44 -2.10 11.92
N VAL A 27 40.39 -1.37 11.56
CA VAL A 27 40.42 -0.31 10.56
C VAL A 27 40.16 1.02 11.25
N SER A 28 41.02 1.98 11.01
CA SER A 28 40.87 3.35 11.49
C SER A 28 41.07 4.33 10.34
N GLY A 29 40.66 5.57 10.52
CA GLY A 29 40.85 6.57 9.50
C GLY A 29 40.13 7.87 9.76
N THR A 30 40.25 8.79 8.82
CA THR A 30 39.57 10.08 8.83
C THR A 30 38.67 10.22 7.61
N VAL A 31 37.51 10.85 7.79
CA VAL A 31 36.56 11.17 6.75
C VAL A 31 36.49 12.69 6.60
N ILE A 32 36.78 13.19 5.40
CA ILE A 32 36.72 14.62 5.06
C ILE A 32 35.82 14.86 3.86
N ALA A 33 35.25 16.06 3.78
CA ALA A 33 34.49 16.50 2.61
C ALA A 33 35.44 16.91 1.45
N GLU A 34 35.02 16.68 0.20
CA GLU A 34 35.82 17.10 -0.98
C GLU A 34 35.84 18.60 -1.16
N ALA A 35 34.72 19.29 -0.87
CA ALA A 35 34.50 20.69 -1.15
C ALA A 35 35.41 21.62 -0.35
N ASP A 36 35.48 21.41 0.95
CA ASP A 36 36.14 22.33 1.88
C ASP A 36 37.31 21.70 2.67
N LYS A 37 37.52 20.37 2.48
CA LYS A 37 38.51 19.56 3.19
C LYS A 37 38.32 19.51 4.71
N PHE A 38 37.16 19.94 5.23
CA PHE A 38 36.85 19.82 6.64
C PHE A 38 36.47 18.38 7.05
N PRO A 39 36.75 17.99 8.30
CA PRO A 39 36.34 16.68 8.81
C PRO A 39 34.83 16.58 8.88
N ILE A 40 34.28 15.42 8.45
CA ILE A 40 32.86 15.15 8.52
C ILE A 40 32.54 14.48 9.86
N ILE A 41 31.75 15.16 10.68
CA ILE A 41 31.30 14.69 12.00
C ILE A 41 30.06 13.84 11.83
N GLY A 42 30.01 12.63 12.42
CA GLY A 42 28.83 11.78 12.38
C GLY A 42 28.63 11.04 11.07
N ALA A 43 29.66 10.91 10.21
CA ALA A 43 29.60 10.03 9.07
C ALA A 43 29.44 8.58 9.53
N ASN A 44 28.54 7.84 8.92
CA ASN A 44 28.21 6.46 9.28
C ASN A 44 29.11 5.49 8.51
N ILE A 45 29.80 4.61 9.22
CA ILE A 45 30.68 3.56 8.67
C ILE A 45 30.09 2.20 9.07
N VAL A 46 29.61 1.40 8.11
CA VAL A 46 28.97 0.11 8.37
C VAL A 46 29.60 -0.99 7.53
N VAL A 47 29.79 -2.15 8.12
CA VAL A 47 30.21 -3.35 7.39
C VAL A 47 29.01 -3.90 6.62
N LYS A 48 29.11 -3.94 5.29
CA LYS A 48 28.02 -4.34 4.39
C LYS A 48 27.50 -5.73 4.71
N GLY A 49 26.18 -5.84 4.91
CA GLY A 49 25.52 -7.12 5.24
C GLY A 49 25.58 -7.51 6.73
N THR A 50 26.05 -6.63 7.61
CA THR A 50 26.09 -6.86 9.06
C THR A 50 25.53 -5.65 9.84
N THR A 51 25.40 -5.80 11.16
CA THR A 51 25.05 -4.69 12.08
C THR A 51 26.29 -4.02 12.69
N ILE A 52 27.51 -4.37 12.24
CA ILE A 52 28.76 -3.82 12.76
C ILE A 52 29.00 -2.47 12.10
N GLY A 53 29.10 -1.42 12.91
CA GLY A 53 29.33 -0.07 12.41
C GLY A 53 29.78 0.89 13.50
N THR A 54 30.24 2.08 13.07
CA THR A 54 30.65 3.20 13.92
C THR A 54 30.32 4.52 13.22
N VAL A 55 30.46 5.63 13.95
CA VAL A 55 30.35 6.99 13.40
C VAL A 55 31.66 7.76 13.65
N THR A 56 31.92 8.75 12.80
CA THR A 56 33.08 9.63 12.97
C THR A 56 32.89 10.59 14.15
N ASP A 57 33.99 10.88 14.85
CA ASP A 57 34.07 11.87 15.92
C ASP A 57 34.13 13.33 15.42
N ILE A 58 34.33 14.28 16.33
CA ILE A 58 34.40 15.73 16.02
C ILE A 58 35.56 16.12 15.10
N ASP A 59 36.60 15.30 15.03
CA ASP A 59 37.77 15.49 14.16
C ASP A 59 37.66 14.61 12.88
N GLY A 60 36.49 13.98 12.64
CA GLY A 60 36.23 13.11 11.52
C GLY A 60 36.89 11.73 11.59
N ASN A 61 37.47 11.36 12.74
CA ASN A 61 38.15 10.08 12.91
C ASN A 61 37.18 8.97 13.26
N PHE A 62 37.50 7.74 12.82
CA PHE A 62 36.80 6.54 13.19
C PHE A 62 37.74 5.39 13.49
N SER A 63 37.27 4.42 14.25
CA SER A 63 37.94 3.14 14.49
C SER A 63 36.87 2.03 14.58
N LEU A 64 37.07 0.96 13.86
CA LEU A 64 36.11 -0.14 13.77
C LEU A 64 36.86 -1.47 13.57
N ASP A 65 36.48 -2.50 14.33
CA ASP A 65 36.95 -3.86 14.13
C ASP A 65 36.02 -4.56 13.14
N VAL A 66 36.57 -5.02 12.02
CA VAL A 66 35.82 -5.57 10.90
C VAL A 66 36.33 -6.96 10.50
N PRO A 67 35.48 -7.89 10.06
CA PRO A 67 35.96 -9.18 9.55
C PRO A 67 36.86 -8.99 8.34
N GLN A 68 37.93 -9.76 8.26
CA GLN A 68 38.87 -9.73 7.14
C GLN A 68 38.15 -10.03 5.82
N ASN A 69 38.51 -9.32 4.75
CA ASN A 69 37.86 -9.37 3.42
C ASN A 69 36.41 -8.84 3.38
N SER A 70 35.97 -8.10 4.39
CA SER A 70 34.69 -7.40 4.37
C SER A 70 34.74 -6.12 3.53
N THR A 71 33.55 -5.58 3.20
CA THR A 71 33.41 -4.28 2.56
C THR A 71 32.75 -3.32 3.55
N ILE A 72 33.36 -2.18 3.80
CA ILE A 72 32.75 -1.10 4.57
C ILE A 72 32.09 -0.09 3.63
N ALA A 73 30.90 0.36 4.00
CA ALA A 73 30.18 1.46 3.34
C ALA A 73 30.25 2.69 4.25
N ILE A 74 30.72 3.79 3.69
CA ILE A 74 30.83 5.08 4.37
C ILE A 74 29.80 6.01 3.77
N SER A 75 28.90 6.54 4.58
CA SER A 75 27.81 7.39 4.15
C SER A 75 27.63 8.61 5.06
N TYR A 76 27.25 9.73 4.46
CA TYR A 76 26.87 10.95 5.16
C TYR A 76 25.79 11.68 4.39
N ILE A 77 24.93 12.42 5.10
CA ILE A 77 23.81 13.16 4.46
C ILE A 77 24.41 14.21 3.52
N GLY A 78 24.00 14.16 2.25
CA GLY A 78 24.49 15.07 1.21
C GLY A 78 25.77 14.63 0.51
N CYS A 79 26.33 13.45 0.85
CA CYS A 79 27.53 12.90 0.21
C CYS A 79 27.27 11.59 -0.50
N GLU A 80 28.08 11.31 -1.53
CA GLU A 80 28.05 10.03 -2.24
C GLU A 80 28.58 8.90 -1.34
N THR A 81 27.83 7.81 -1.20
CA THR A 81 28.26 6.66 -0.41
C THR A 81 29.46 5.97 -1.05
N GLN A 82 30.55 5.82 -0.30
CA GLN A 82 31.76 5.16 -0.78
C GLN A 82 31.90 3.77 -0.17
N GLU A 83 32.16 2.75 -1.02
CA GLU A 83 32.41 1.37 -0.57
C GLU A 83 33.91 1.04 -0.69
N ILE A 84 34.49 0.51 0.40
CA ILE A 84 35.91 0.16 0.45
C ILE A 84 36.05 -1.29 0.91
N LYS A 85 36.75 -2.11 0.14
CA LYS A 85 37.09 -3.49 0.51
C LYS A 85 38.30 -3.51 1.46
N ILE A 86 38.15 -4.18 2.58
CA ILE A 86 39.16 -4.29 3.63
C ILE A 86 39.85 -5.66 3.52
N THR A 87 41.11 -5.64 3.21
CA THR A 87 41.95 -6.86 3.09
C THR A 87 42.91 -7.11 4.26
N GLY A 88 43.00 -6.11 5.20
CA GLY A 88 43.87 -6.17 6.37
C GLY A 88 43.78 -4.88 7.19
N ALA A 89 44.49 -4.83 8.33
CA ALA A 89 44.57 -3.64 9.17
C ALA A 89 45.09 -2.43 8.35
N LYS A 90 44.36 -1.35 8.31
CA LYS A 90 44.69 -0.19 7.48
C LYS A 90 44.15 1.10 8.08
N THR A 91 44.95 2.16 7.95
CA THR A 91 44.46 3.53 8.17
C THR A 91 43.99 4.11 6.84
N LEU A 92 42.77 4.63 6.82
CA LEU A 92 42.09 5.13 5.62
C LEU A 92 41.90 6.64 5.72
N ASN A 93 42.27 7.36 4.66
CA ASN A 93 41.85 8.74 4.46
C ASN A 93 40.76 8.75 3.40
N ILE A 94 39.53 9.03 3.81
CA ILE A 94 38.33 8.94 2.98
C ILE A 94 37.88 10.37 2.65
N VAL A 95 37.76 10.66 1.36
CA VAL A 95 37.25 11.92 0.88
C VAL A 95 35.87 11.63 0.29
N LEU A 96 34.81 12.07 0.99
CA LEU A 96 33.46 11.97 0.47
C LEU A 96 33.18 13.12 -0.49
N LYS A 97 32.69 12.76 -1.65
CA LYS A 97 32.23 13.72 -2.65
C LYS A 97 30.84 14.18 -2.29
N ASP A 98 30.60 15.49 -2.47
CA ASP A 98 29.24 15.99 -2.36
C ASP A 98 28.35 15.30 -3.39
N ASN A 99 27.28 14.68 -2.90
CA ASN A 99 26.27 14.12 -3.79
C ASN A 99 25.38 15.27 -4.27
N ALA A 100 25.87 16.04 -5.22
CA ALA A 100 25.09 17.10 -5.87
C ALA A 100 23.83 16.57 -6.59
N ILE A 101 23.64 15.24 -6.64
CA ILE A 101 22.48 14.59 -7.24
C ILE A 101 21.32 14.44 -6.25
N GLY A 102 21.55 14.66 -4.95
CA GLY A 102 20.55 14.38 -3.88
C GLY A 102 19.52 15.48 -3.61
N LEU A 103 19.58 16.66 -4.22
CA LEU A 103 18.68 17.78 -3.93
C LEU A 103 17.93 18.35 -5.14
N ASP A 104 18.21 17.87 -6.33
CA ASP A 104 17.44 18.25 -7.50
C ASP A 104 16.38 17.15 -7.77
N ASP A 105 15.31 17.14 -6.97
CA ASP A 105 14.07 16.46 -7.34
C ASP A 105 13.65 17.00 -8.71
N VAL A 106 13.91 16.23 -9.75
CA VAL A 106 13.41 16.56 -11.09
C VAL A 106 11.92 16.32 -11.08
N VAL A 107 11.16 17.38 -11.25
CA VAL A 107 9.71 17.35 -11.30
C VAL A 107 9.28 17.33 -12.76
N VAL A 108 8.48 16.35 -13.13
CA VAL A 108 7.87 16.35 -14.47
C VAL A 108 6.81 17.43 -14.53
N ILE A 109 6.90 18.30 -15.51
CA ILE A 109 5.92 19.34 -15.82
C ILE A 109 5.52 19.20 -17.29
N GLY A 110 4.25 18.89 -17.52
CA GLY A 110 3.69 18.83 -18.86
C GLY A 110 4.44 17.91 -19.82
N TYR A 111 5.16 18.49 -20.75
CA TYR A 111 5.93 17.75 -21.77
C TYR A 111 7.43 17.73 -21.50
N GLY A 112 7.88 18.04 -20.29
CA GLY A 112 9.29 18.04 -19.93
C GLY A 112 9.52 17.83 -18.45
N SER A 113 10.79 17.81 -18.06
CA SER A 113 11.21 17.75 -16.66
C SER A 113 12.01 19.01 -16.32
N GLN A 114 11.69 19.62 -15.16
CA GLN A 114 12.45 20.76 -14.62
C GLN A 114 12.90 20.44 -13.20
N ARG A 115 13.93 21.13 -12.76
CA ARG A 115 14.38 21.04 -11.36
C ARG A 115 13.32 21.66 -10.45
N LYS A 116 13.07 21.04 -9.32
CA LYS A 116 12.12 21.55 -8.33
C LYS A 116 12.45 22.98 -7.87
N SER A 117 13.73 23.31 -7.82
CA SER A 117 14.23 24.67 -7.52
C SER A 117 13.77 25.73 -8.53
N ASP A 118 13.51 25.33 -9.78
CA ASP A 118 13.18 26.23 -10.88
C ASP A 118 11.66 26.41 -11.04
N LEU A 119 10.88 25.71 -10.22
CA LEU A 119 9.43 25.73 -10.25
C LEU A 119 8.87 26.83 -9.33
N THR A 120 8.26 27.84 -9.93
CA THR A 120 7.60 28.94 -9.22
C THR A 120 6.15 28.66 -8.80
N GLY A 121 5.61 27.49 -9.18
CA GLY A 121 4.22 27.07 -8.91
C GLY A 121 4.08 26.17 -7.69
N GLY A 122 2.83 26.01 -7.19
CA GLY A 122 2.48 25.11 -6.08
C GLY A 122 2.50 23.64 -6.49
N ILE A 123 3.67 23.12 -6.86
CA ILE A 123 3.89 21.74 -7.26
C ILE A 123 4.40 20.93 -6.05
N VAL A 124 3.81 19.77 -5.83
CA VAL A 124 4.28 18.82 -4.80
C VAL A 124 4.66 17.52 -5.49
N ALA A 125 5.92 17.12 -5.34
CA ALA A 125 6.43 15.85 -5.82
C ALA A 125 6.46 14.80 -4.70
N VAL A 126 6.06 13.58 -5.04
CA VAL A 126 6.10 12.39 -4.18
C VAL A 126 6.88 11.33 -4.94
N GLY A 127 8.10 11.07 -4.50
CA GLY A 127 8.96 10.04 -5.08
C GLY A 127 8.63 8.64 -4.56
N GLU A 128 9.25 7.64 -5.17
CA GLU A 128 9.09 6.22 -4.84
C GLU A 128 9.27 5.95 -3.33
N GLU A 129 10.29 6.52 -2.69
CA GLU A 129 10.59 6.31 -1.29
C GLU A 129 9.41 6.67 -0.37
N LYS A 130 8.78 7.82 -0.60
CA LYS A 130 7.60 8.25 0.16
C LYS A 130 6.39 7.35 -0.08
N LEU A 131 6.19 6.90 -1.32
CA LEU A 131 5.11 5.97 -1.65
C LEU A 131 5.30 4.60 -0.99
N GLN A 132 6.52 4.20 -0.69
CA GLN A 132 6.81 2.92 -0.03
C GLN A 132 6.72 2.98 1.50
N MET A 133 6.73 4.17 2.12
CA MET A 133 6.59 4.32 3.59
C MET A 133 5.24 3.82 4.11
N VAL A 134 4.19 3.89 3.29
CA VAL A 134 2.84 3.44 3.68
C VAL A 134 2.58 2.06 3.12
N THR A 135 2.31 1.09 3.99
CA THR A 135 2.12 -0.33 3.66
C THR A 135 0.69 -0.63 3.17
N THR A 136 0.17 0.13 2.21
CA THR A 136 -1.10 -0.16 1.54
C THR A 136 -0.85 -0.44 0.07
N ASN A 137 -1.74 -1.21 -0.56
CA ASN A 137 -1.69 -1.51 -1.99
C ASN A 137 -2.56 -0.55 -2.82
N ASN A 138 -3.23 0.40 -2.17
CA ASN A 138 -4.03 1.44 -2.82
C ASN A 138 -3.22 2.74 -2.90
N LEU A 139 -3.06 3.26 -4.12
CA LEU A 139 -2.30 4.49 -4.36
C LEU A 139 -2.94 5.71 -3.67
N MET A 140 -4.26 5.79 -3.62
CA MET A 140 -4.95 6.91 -2.97
C MET A 140 -4.69 6.96 -1.46
N ASP A 141 -4.68 5.78 -0.79
CA ASP A 141 -4.36 5.71 0.64
C ASP A 141 -2.91 6.10 0.92
N LYS A 142 -1.99 5.76 -0.01
CA LYS A 142 -0.59 6.20 0.09
C LYS A 142 -0.42 7.71 -0.01
N LEU A 143 -1.34 8.38 -0.69
CA LEU A 143 -1.30 9.84 -0.90
C LEU A 143 -2.02 10.61 0.21
N ALA A 144 -2.92 9.95 0.94
CA ALA A 144 -3.71 10.57 1.99
C ALA A 144 -2.80 11.23 3.05
N GLY A 145 -2.96 12.52 3.27
CA GLY A 145 -2.17 13.30 4.23
C GLY A 145 -0.74 13.67 3.80
N GLN A 146 -0.23 13.13 2.67
CA GLN A 146 1.13 13.44 2.21
C GLN A 146 1.23 14.71 1.36
N ILE A 147 0.14 15.11 0.73
CA ILE A 147 0.11 16.25 -0.18
C ILE A 147 -0.76 17.36 0.41
N PRO A 148 -0.18 18.48 0.84
CA PRO A 148 -0.94 19.60 1.38
C PRO A 148 -1.98 20.14 0.38
N GLY A 149 -3.24 20.26 0.80
CA GLY A 149 -4.36 20.71 -0.03
C GLY A 149 -4.97 19.64 -0.93
N MET A 150 -4.56 18.38 -0.77
CA MET A 150 -5.24 17.23 -1.37
C MET A 150 -6.08 16.52 -0.30
N ASN A 151 -7.32 16.26 -0.63
CA ASN A 151 -8.25 15.51 0.23
C ASN A 151 -8.64 14.21 -0.47
N VAL A 152 -8.44 13.10 0.24
CA VAL A 152 -8.88 11.76 -0.15
C VAL A 152 -10.00 11.36 0.77
N THR A 153 -11.18 11.11 0.22
CA THR A 153 -12.36 10.71 0.98
C THR A 153 -12.81 9.34 0.53
N THR A 154 -12.88 8.42 1.47
CA THR A 154 -13.42 7.08 1.25
C THR A 154 -14.89 7.07 1.64
N SER A 155 -15.78 6.86 0.70
CA SER A 155 -17.22 6.77 0.95
C SER A 155 -17.66 5.36 1.35
N ASN A 156 -16.86 4.36 1.00
CA ASN A 156 -17.14 2.95 1.24
C ASN A 156 -15.84 2.21 1.54
N ALA A 157 -15.84 1.36 2.57
CA ALA A 157 -14.68 0.55 2.95
C ALA A 157 -14.54 -0.76 2.14
N LYS A 158 -15.32 -0.94 1.07
CA LYS A 158 -15.23 -2.11 0.19
C LYS A 158 -13.92 -2.07 -0.59
N PRO A 159 -13.13 -3.16 -0.61
CA PRO A 159 -11.88 -3.21 -1.37
C PRO A 159 -12.07 -2.88 -2.84
N GLY A 160 -11.22 -2.00 -3.37
CA GLY A 160 -11.22 -1.63 -4.79
C GLY A 160 -12.29 -0.63 -5.24
N GLU A 161 -13.16 -0.18 -4.34
CA GLU A 161 -14.09 0.93 -4.63
C GLU A 161 -13.32 2.24 -4.84
N ASP A 162 -13.84 3.08 -5.72
CA ASP A 162 -13.23 4.33 -6.05
C ASP A 162 -13.38 5.33 -4.90
N GLN A 163 -12.26 5.89 -4.48
CA GLN A 163 -12.22 6.96 -3.50
C GLN A 163 -12.37 8.32 -4.21
N SER A 164 -12.97 9.28 -3.56
CA SER A 164 -13.04 10.65 -4.07
C SER A 164 -11.75 11.39 -3.75
N LEU A 165 -11.11 11.91 -4.78
CA LEU A 165 -9.90 12.70 -4.68
C LEU A 165 -10.16 14.13 -5.11
N ARG A 166 -9.77 15.10 -4.28
CA ARG A 166 -9.96 16.53 -4.55
C ARG A 166 -8.68 17.30 -4.25
N VAL A 167 -8.39 18.26 -5.13
CA VAL A 167 -7.25 19.17 -4.98
C VAL A 167 -7.80 20.58 -4.77
N ARG A 168 -7.49 21.19 -3.61
CA ARG A 168 -7.94 22.54 -3.21
C ARG A 168 -9.46 22.74 -3.10
N GLY A 169 -10.25 21.66 -2.89
CA GLY A 169 -11.69 21.75 -2.64
C GLY A 169 -12.57 21.49 -3.86
N GLU A 170 -13.80 21.97 -3.82
CA GLU A 170 -14.80 21.82 -4.89
C GLU A 170 -14.89 23.10 -5.69
N ASN A 171 -14.72 23.00 -7.00
CA ASN A 171 -14.82 24.12 -7.92
C ASN A 171 -16.20 24.21 -8.60
N SER A 172 -16.96 23.11 -8.57
CA SER A 172 -18.28 23.02 -9.20
C SER A 172 -19.27 22.26 -8.31
N LEU A 173 -20.50 22.75 -8.26
CA LEU A 173 -21.61 22.09 -7.54
C LEU A 173 -22.23 20.93 -8.34
N SER A 174 -22.07 20.92 -9.65
CA SER A 174 -22.77 19.96 -10.54
C SER A 174 -21.83 19.21 -11.51
N ALA A 175 -20.60 19.68 -11.70
CA ALA A 175 -19.62 19.02 -12.53
C ALA A 175 -18.65 18.17 -11.68
N ASP A 176 -17.94 17.24 -12.36
CA ASP A 176 -16.89 16.45 -11.73
C ASP A 176 -15.76 17.35 -11.21
N ASN A 177 -15.38 17.17 -9.95
CA ASN A 177 -14.32 17.90 -9.28
C ASN A 177 -13.01 17.08 -9.19
N SER A 178 -12.93 15.95 -9.88
CA SER A 178 -11.75 15.09 -9.89
C SER A 178 -10.59 15.74 -10.67
N PRO A 179 -9.36 15.64 -10.18
CA PRO A 179 -8.19 16.12 -10.91
C PRO A 179 -7.93 15.29 -12.17
N LEU A 180 -7.31 15.91 -13.17
CA LEU A 180 -6.86 15.21 -14.36
C LEU A 180 -5.66 14.31 -14.02
N ILE A 181 -5.73 13.04 -14.35
CA ILE A 181 -4.60 12.12 -14.25
C ILE A 181 -3.86 12.08 -15.58
N VAL A 182 -2.56 12.26 -15.55
CA VAL A 182 -1.67 12.18 -16.72
C VAL A 182 -0.58 11.17 -16.40
N MET A 183 -0.50 10.10 -17.16
CA MET A 183 0.50 9.05 -16.99
C MET A 183 1.44 9.03 -18.20
N ASP A 184 2.75 9.15 -17.92
CA ASP A 184 3.81 9.26 -18.95
C ASP A 184 3.48 10.27 -20.05
N GLY A 185 2.92 11.45 -19.66
CA GLY A 185 2.57 12.53 -20.56
C GLY A 185 1.22 12.42 -21.27
N ILE A 186 0.49 11.30 -21.10
CA ILE A 186 -0.80 11.06 -21.76
C ILE A 186 -1.92 11.06 -20.71
N PRO A 187 -3.07 11.74 -20.97
CA PRO A 187 -4.22 11.68 -20.10
C PRO A 187 -4.72 10.26 -19.89
N TYR A 188 -4.81 9.86 -18.62
CA TYR A 188 -5.29 8.55 -18.21
C TYR A 188 -6.76 8.63 -17.81
N SER A 189 -7.60 7.79 -18.39
CA SER A 189 -9.06 7.79 -18.17
C SER A 189 -9.53 6.80 -17.10
N GLY A 190 -8.62 6.02 -16.52
CA GLY A 190 -8.92 5.10 -15.43
C GLY A 190 -8.86 5.78 -14.06
N SER A 191 -9.16 5.02 -13.01
CA SER A 191 -9.06 5.47 -11.63
C SER A 191 -7.60 5.43 -11.14
N LEU A 192 -7.24 6.35 -10.25
CA LEU A 192 -5.94 6.33 -9.57
C LEU A 192 -5.74 5.04 -8.75
N GLY A 193 -6.82 4.49 -8.20
CA GLY A 193 -6.81 3.21 -7.48
C GLY A 193 -6.54 1.98 -8.37
N ASP A 194 -6.57 2.14 -9.71
CA ASP A 194 -6.22 1.07 -10.64
C ASP A 194 -4.71 0.88 -10.76
N ILE A 195 -3.96 1.98 -10.58
CA ILE A 195 -2.53 2.03 -10.81
C ILE A 195 -1.81 1.31 -9.67
N ASP A 196 -0.89 0.42 -10.02
CA ASP A 196 -0.01 -0.23 -9.06
C ASP A 196 1.04 0.78 -8.55
N PRO A 197 1.08 1.08 -7.25
CA PRO A 197 2.07 2.02 -6.71
C PRO A 197 3.52 1.62 -6.99
N ASP A 198 3.78 0.34 -7.14
CA ASP A 198 5.14 -0.19 -7.28
C ASP A 198 5.75 0.03 -8.68
N ILE A 199 4.93 0.37 -9.69
CA ILE A 199 5.41 0.76 -11.01
C ILE A 199 5.71 2.26 -11.12
N ILE A 200 5.38 3.05 -10.10
CA ILE A 200 5.57 4.50 -10.11
C ILE A 200 7.00 4.83 -9.69
N GLU A 201 7.67 5.66 -10.50
CA GLU A 201 8.97 6.25 -10.19
C GLU A 201 8.79 7.57 -9.44
N ASN A 202 7.91 8.43 -9.97
CA ASN A 202 7.65 9.74 -9.41
C ASN A 202 6.20 10.17 -9.70
N MET A 203 5.65 10.94 -8.79
CA MET A 203 4.35 11.57 -8.95
C MET A 203 4.42 13.03 -8.57
N SER A 204 3.79 13.89 -9.37
CA SER A 204 3.73 15.33 -9.13
C SER A 204 2.29 15.81 -9.19
N VAL A 205 1.91 16.66 -8.24
CA VAL A 205 0.57 17.25 -8.21
C VAL A 205 0.67 18.75 -8.48
N LEU A 206 0.10 19.16 -9.63
CA LEU A 206 -0.01 20.54 -10.05
C LEU A 206 -1.31 21.11 -9.46
N LYS A 207 -1.14 21.97 -8.47
CA LYS A 207 -2.29 22.55 -7.74
C LYS A 207 -2.71 23.92 -8.27
N ASP A 208 -1.79 24.65 -8.90
CA ASP A 208 -2.01 26.00 -9.37
C ASP A 208 -2.44 26.05 -10.83
N ALA A 209 -3.31 26.99 -11.15
CA ALA A 209 -3.79 27.21 -12.51
C ALA A 209 -2.66 27.51 -13.49
N SER A 210 -1.57 28.18 -13.04
CA SER A 210 -0.42 28.49 -13.87
C SER A 210 0.36 27.23 -14.29
N SER A 211 0.58 26.31 -13.36
CA SER A 211 1.27 25.03 -13.62
C SER A 211 0.39 24.04 -14.41
N ALA A 212 -0.93 24.11 -14.21
CA ALA A 212 -1.90 23.26 -14.90
C ALA A 212 -2.36 23.83 -16.27
N ALA A 213 -1.97 25.06 -16.62
CA ALA A 213 -2.44 25.77 -17.81
C ALA A 213 -2.23 25.03 -19.14
N ILE A 214 -1.14 24.27 -19.26
CA ILE A 214 -0.84 23.47 -20.46
C ILE A 214 -1.89 22.37 -20.74
N TYR A 215 -2.66 21.97 -19.73
CA TYR A 215 -3.74 20.99 -19.84
C TYR A 215 -5.11 21.63 -20.12
N GLY A 216 -5.14 22.98 -20.26
CA GLY A 216 -6.35 23.75 -20.55
C GLY A 216 -7.41 23.59 -19.47
N SER A 217 -8.67 23.64 -19.88
CA SER A 217 -9.83 23.51 -18.96
C SER A 217 -9.88 22.20 -18.19
N ARG A 218 -9.30 21.13 -18.72
CA ARG A 218 -9.24 19.82 -18.04
C ARG A 218 -8.34 19.84 -16.79
N GLY A 219 -7.40 20.80 -16.72
CA GLY A 219 -6.53 20.99 -15.57
C GLY A 219 -7.12 21.87 -14.45
N ALA A 220 -8.35 22.39 -14.60
CA ALA A 220 -8.93 23.34 -13.66
C ALA A 220 -9.05 22.81 -12.23
N ASN A 221 -9.29 21.49 -12.05
CA ASN A 221 -9.39 20.82 -10.76
C ASN A 221 -8.04 20.29 -10.24
N GLY A 222 -6.90 20.73 -10.86
CA GLY A 222 -5.57 20.22 -10.61
C GLY A 222 -5.20 19.08 -11.56
N VAL A 223 -3.90 18.77 -11.61
CA VAL A 223 -3.38 17.69 -12.45
C VAL A 223 -2.45 16.82 -11.64
N ILE A 224 -2.60 15.52 -11.76
CA ILE A 224 -1.74 14.51 -11.16
C ILE A 224 -0.90 13.91 -12.29
N LEU A 225 0.40 14.19 -12.25
CA LEU A 225 1.36 13.62 -13.17
C LEU A 225 1.98 12.39 -12.57
N ILE A 226 1.93 11.29 -13.28
CA ILE A 226 2.51 10.01 -12.88
C ILE A 226 3.57 9.63 -13.90
N GLN A 227 4.76 9.35 -13.41
CA GLN A 227 5.85 8.82 -14.19
C GLN A 227 6.10 7.38 -13.80
N THR A 228 6.04 6.48 -14.76
CA THR A 228 6.29 5.06 -14.52
C THR A 228 7.77 4.73 -14.60
N LYS A 229 8.18 3.69 -13.89
CA LYS A 229 9.56 3.19 -13.90
C LYS A 229 9.96 2.78 -15.29
N LYS A 230 11.14 3.25 -15.71
CA LYS A 230 11.77 2.88 -16.98
C LYS A 230 12.90 1.89 -16.75
N GLY A 231 13.30 1.20 -17.81
CA GLY A 231 14.48 0.35 -17.79
C GLY A 231 15.74 1.15 -17.51
N LYS A 232 16.66 0.59 -16.73
CA LYS A 232 17.98 1.18 -16.46
C LYS A 232 19.04 0.43 -17.25
N LYS A 233 20.10 1.15 -17.66
CA LYS A 233 21.27 0.56 -18.31
C LYS A 233 21.97 -0.37 -17.32
N GLY A 234 22.40 -1.52 -17.78
CA GLY A 234 23.12 -2.51 -16.97
C GLY A 234 22.65 -3.94 -17.21
N ALA A 235 23.24 -4.86 -16.47
CA ALA A 235 22.83 -6.25 -16.47
C ALA A 235 21.38 -6.41 -16.02
N PRO A 236 20.64 -7.38 -16.55
CA PRO A 236 19.27 -7.65 -16.13
C PRO A 236 19.19 -7.90 -14.62
N THR A 237 18.32 -7.16 -13.95
CA THR A 237 18.02 -7.32 -12.53
C THR A 237 16.59 -7.83 -12.40
N VAL A 238 16.42 -8.96 -11.73
CA VAL A 238 15.11 -9.52 -11.39
C VAL A 238 14.83 -9.22 -9.92
N SER A 239 13.67 -8.66 -9.63
CA SER A 239 13.22 -8.44 -8.24
C SER A 239 11.87 -9.10 -7.99
N TYR A 240 11.71 -9.61 -6.78
CA TYR A 240 10.45 -10.12 -6.26
C TYR A 240 10.08 -9.36 -4.99
N LYS A 241 8.83 -8.91 -4.92
CA LYS A 241 8.25 -8.30 -3.73
C LYS A 241 7.00 -9.07 -3.33
N GLY A 242 6.99 -9.58 -2.11
CA GLY A 242 5.82 -10.25 -1.52
C GLY A 242 5.36 -9.53 -0.27
N GLN A 243 4.05 -9.39 -0.11
CA GLN A 243 3.44 -8.79 1.08
C GLN A 243 2.26 -9.63 1.52
N VAL A 244 2.14 -9.82 2.83
CA VAL A 244 0.98 -10.45 3.48
C VAL A 244 0.55 -9.53 4.60
N GLY A 245 -0.74 -9.22 4.67
CA GLY A 245 -1.33 -8.38 5.69
C GLY A 245 -2.64 -8.95 6.18
N MET A 246 -3.03 -8.59 7.40
CA MET A 246 -4.34 -8.90 7.97
C MET A 246 -5.02 -7.60 8.38
N GLN A 247 -6.29 -7.48 8.03
CA GLN A 247 -7.14 -6.35 8.34
C GLN A 247 -8.28 -6.80 9.25
N GLN A 248 -8.70 -5.93 10.15
CA GLN A 248 -9.85 -6.15 11.01
C GLN A 248 -10.61 -4.85 11.23
N ALA A 249 -11.89 -4.92 11.55
CA ALA A 249 -12.68 -3.75 11.92
C ALA A 249 -12.15 -3.18 13.25
N GLN A 250 -11.69 -1.92 13.26
CA GLN A 250 -11.12 -1.28 14.44
C GLN A 250 -12.19 -0.91 15.47
N HIS A 251 -13.32 -0.39 15.01
CA HIS A 251 -14.40 0.07 15.84
C HIS A 251 -15.69 -0.62 15.42
N ARG A 252 -16.31 -1.28 16.37
CA ARG A 252 -17.65 -1.80 16.25
C ARG A 252 -18.58 -0.96 17.11
N ILE A 253 -19.83 -0.89 16.73
CA ILE A 253 -20.84 -0.20 17.49
C ILE A 253 -21.20 -1.06 18.69
N ASP A 254 -21.25 -0.47 19.88
CA ASP A 254 -21.69 -1.20 21.08
C ASP A 254 -23.19 -1.44 20.98
N MET A 255 -23.56 -2.71 20.79
CA MET A 255 -24.93 -3.15 20.60
C MET A 255 -25.53 -3.61 21.91
N MET A 256 -26.86 -3.45 22.06
CA MET A 256 -27.57 -4.00 23.20
C MET A 256 -27.41 -5.52 23.25
N LYS A 257 -26.98 -6.02 24.38
CA LYS A 257 -26.99 -7.47 24.68
C LYS A 257 -28.39 -7.92 25.05
N GLY A 258 -28.62 -9.22 25.07
CA GLY A 258 -29.95 -9.78 25.22
C GLY A 258 -30.73 -9.24 26.39
N ALA A 259 -30.14 -9.15 27.59
CA ALA A 259 -30.81 -8.60 28.78
C ALA A 259 -31.17 -7.11 28.65
N GLU A 260 -30.31 -6.32 28.00
CA GLU A 260 -30.54 -4.90 27.74
C GLU A 260 -31.63 -4.68 26.69
N TYR A 261 -31.63 -5.52 25.65
CA TYR A 261 -32.68 -5.52 24.63
C TYR A 261 -34.04 -5.85 25.19
N VAL A 262 -34.15 -6.86 26.07
CA VAL A 262 -35.40 -7.22 26.77
C VAL A 262 -35.89 -6.04 27.61
N LYS A 263 -35.01 -5.47 28.43
CA LYS A 263 -35.33 -4.28 29.22
C LYS A 263 -35.81 -3.11 28.35
N TYR A 264 -35.10 -2.81 27.28
CA TYR A 264 -35.51 -1.78 26.33
C TYR A 264 -36.90 -2.07 25.76
N THR A 265 -37.18 -3.30 25.34
CA THR A 265 -38.47 -3.72 24.80
C THR A 265 -39.61 -3.55 25.83
N GLN A 266 -39.36 -3.94 27.07
CA GLN A 266 -40.31 -3.77 28.18
C GLN A 266 -40.57 -2.27 28.43
N ASP A 267 -39.53 -1.46 28.54
CA ASP A 267 -39.64 -0.01 28.81
C ASP A 267 -40.35 0.71 27.67
N TYR A 268 -40.02 0.37 26.41
CA TYR A 268 -40.67 0.88 25.23
C TYR A 268 -42.16 0.58 25.20
N ASN A 269 -42.56 -0.67 25.46
CA ASN A 269 -43.98 -1.05 25.45
C ASN A 269 -44.75 -0.46 26.64
N ARG A 270 -44.11 -0.31 27.82
CA ARG A 270 -44.67 0.40 28.94
C ARG A 270 -44.96 1.84 28.62
N MET A 271 -44.02 2.53 28.03
CA MET A 271 -44.17 3.99 27.72
C MET A 271 -45.12 4.25 26.55
N LYS A 272 -45.05 3.45 25.50
CA LYS A 272 -45.81 3.69 24.26
C LYS A 272 -47.25 3.17 24.33
N TYR A 273 -47.46 2.01 24.95
CA TYR A 273 -48.73 1.31 24.94
C TYR A 273 -49.37 1.16 26.33
N GLY A 274 -48.66 1.59 27.38
CA GLY A 274 -49.15 1.48 28.76
C GLY A 274 -49.21 0.05 29.29
N TYR A 275 -48.44 -0.87 28.71
CA TYR A 275 -48.40 -2.28 29.12
C TYR A 275 -47.93 -2.43 30.59
N SER A 276 -48.51 -3.39 31.30
CA SER A 276 -48.18 -3.68 32.70
C SER A 276 -48.37 -5.18 33.01
N GLY A 277 -47.74 -5.64 34.10
CA GLY A 277 -47.86 -7.05 34.56
C GLY A 277 -47.39 -8.05 33.47
N ASP A 278 -48.21 -9.06 33.24
CA ASP A 278 -47.92 -10.16 32.32
C ASP A 278 -47.74 -9.72 30.87
N GLN A 279 -48.25 -8.52 30.50
CA GLN A 279 -48.05 -7.94 29.17
C GLN A 279 -46.57 -7.56 28.92
N LEU A 280 -45.78 -7.42 29.96
CA LEU A 280 -44.36 -7.13 29.91
C LEU A 280 -43.47 -8.37 29.99
N ASP A 281 -44.07 -9.57 30.03
CA ASP A 281 -43.32 -10.82 29.97
C ASP A 281 -42.55 -10.89 28.64
N PRO A 282 -41.22 -11.10 28.65
CA PRO A 282 -40.43 -11.25 27.45
C PRO A 282 -41.00 -12.28 26.47
N LEU A 283 -41.59 -13.36 26.95
CA LEU A 283 -42.22 -14.39 26.12
C LEU A 283 -43.51 -13.90 25.43
N VAL A 284 -44.10 -12.82 25.88
CA VAL A 284 -45.24 -12.17 25.24
C VAL A 284 -44.77 -11.11 24.25
N LEU A 285 -43.74 -10.33 24.63
CA LEU A 285 -43.22 -9.19 23.86
C LEU A 285 -42.37 -9.60 22.65
N LEU A 286 -41.59 -10.65 22.80
CA LEU A 286 -40.70 -11.13 21.73
C LEU A 286 -41.49 -11.87 20.64
N ASN A 287 -41.02 -11.81 19.40
CA ASN A 287 -41.61 -12.55 18.29
C ASN A 287 -41.34 -14.07 18.40
N PRO A 288 -42.08 -14.92 17.69
CA PRO A 288 -41.94 -16.37 17.80
C PRO A 288 -40.49 -16.87 17.60
N SER A 289 -39.78 -16.37 16.61
CA SER A 289 -38.39 -16.72 16.34
C SER A 289 -37.44 -16.29 17.47
N GLU A 290 -37.66 -15.10 18.03
CA GLU A 290 -36.87 -14.56 19.13
C GLU A 290 -37.08 -15.31 20.45
N ARG A 291 -38.31 -15.80 20.70
CA ARG A 291 -38.65 -16.56 21.95
C ARG A 291 -37.82 -17.80 22.10
N ALA A 292 -37.63 -18.56 21.01
CA ALA A 292 -36.84 -19.77 21.03
C ALA A 292 -35.41 -19.51 21.47
N ASN A 293 -34.78 -18.51 20.91
CA ASN A 293 -33.42 -18.10 21.26
C ASN A 293 -33.33 -17.51 22.66
N TYR A 294 -34.32 -16.70 23.08
CA TYR A 294 -34.38 -16.19 24.44
C TYR A 294 -34.49 -17.32 25.48
N GLN A 295 -35.38 -18.31 25.27
CA GLN A 295 -35.54 -19.45 26.17
C GLN A 295 -34.30 -20.34 26.26
N ASN A 296 -33.57 -20.47 25.13
CA ASN A 296 -32.34 -21.26 25.06
C ASN A 296 -31.10 -20.48 25.51
N GLY A 297 -31.23 -19.18 25.82
CA GLY A 297 -30.10 -18.32 26.17
C GLY A 297 -29.14 -18.09 25.02
N SER A 298 -29.59 -18.23 23.76
CA SER A 298 -28.79 -18.00 22.57
C SER A 298 -28.89 -16.55 22.15
N GLU A 299 -27.75 -15.86 22.13
CA GLU A 299 -27.64 -14.46 21.69
C GLU A 299 -26.71 -14.39 20.48
N LEU A 300 -27.05 -13.53 19.52
CA LEU A 300 -26.24 -13.25 18.33
C LEU A 300 -25.64 -11.85 18.41
N ASP A 301 -24.37 -11.73 18.12
CA ASP A 301 -23.79 -10.46 17.70
C ASP A 301 -23.80 -10.39 16.16
N TRP A 302 -24.68 -9.55 15.64
CA TRP A 302 -24.82 -9.38 14.18
C TRP A 302 -23.55 -8.83 13.54
N GLN A 303 -22.74 -8.08 14.27
CA GLN A 303 -21.47 -7.57 13.76
C GLN A 303 -20.45 -8.70 13.66
N ASP A 304 -20.46 -9.71 14.54
CA ASP A 304 -19.59 -10.89 14.41
C ASP A 304 -19.90 -11.72 13.17
N ILE A 305 -21.18 -11.71 12.74
CA ILE A 305 -21.64 -12.42 11.55
C ILE A 305 -21.27 -11.65 10.28
N MET A 306 -21.32 -10.32 10.32
CA MET A 306 -21.08 -9.44 9.16
C MET A 306 -19.61 -9.13 8.94
N PHE A 307 -18.79 -9.11 10.00
CA PHE A 307 -17.36 -8.77 9.91
C PHE A 307 -16.48 -10.00 10.09
N ARG A 308 -15.35 -9.98 9.41
CA ARG A 308 -14.32 -11.01 9.51
C ARG A 308 -12.93 -10.41 9.58
N ASN A 309 -11.96 -11.21 9.99
CA ASN A 309 -10.56 -10.91 9.78
C ASN A 309 -10.25 -11.14 8.30
N ALA A 310 -9.75 -10.12 7.62
CA ALA A 310 -9.54 -10.13 6.19
C ALA A 310 -8.04 -10.27 5.87
N LEU A 311 -7.72 -11.14 4.91
CA LEU A 311 -6.35 -11.39 4.47
C LEU A 311 -6.07 -10.58 3.21
N THR A 312 -4.92 -9.93 3.18
CA THR A 312 -4.37 -9.28 1.98
C THR A 312 -3.06 -9.95 1.59
N THR A 313 -2.94 -10.33 0.33
CA THR A 313 -1.69 -10.85 -0.24
C THR A 313 -1.36 -10.11 -1.51
N SER A 314 -0.09 -9.71 -1.68
CA SER A 314 0.41 -9.06 -2.88
C SER A 314 1.73 -9.70 -3.29
N HIS A 315 1.85 -9.99 -4.57
CA HIS A 315 3.05 -10.56 -5.16
C HIS A 315 3.41 -9.81 -6.43
N GLN A 316 4.64 -9.36 -6.55
CA GLN A 316 5.14 -8.69 -7.73
C GLN A 316 6.49 -9.28 -8.15
N ILE A 317 6.63 -9.50 -9.44
CA ILE A 317 7.91 -9.84 -10.07
C ILE A 317 8.19 -8.76 -11.09
N SER A 318 9.42 -8.25 -11.09
CA SER A 318 9.87 -7.30 -12.11
C SER A 318 11.26 -7.64 -12.62
N ILE A 319 11.49 -7.32 -13.88
CA ILE A 319 12.79 -7.40 -14.54
C ILE A 319 13.10 -6.05 -15.20
N SER A 320 14.30 -5.56 -14.97
CA SER A 320 14.77 -4.31 -15.57
C SER A 320 16.22 -4.47 -16.00
N GLY A 321 16.57 -3.90 -17.13
CA GLY A 321 17.93 -3.96 -17.65
C GLY A 321 18.06 -3.22 -18.96
N GLY A 322 19.25 -3.29 -19.56
CA GLY A 322 19.46 -2.71 -20.88
C GLY A 322 20.90 -2.37 -21.21
N THR A 323 21.07 -1.94 -22.44
CA THR A 323 22.33 -1.44 -23.02
C THR A 323 22.26 0.07 -23.17
N GLU A 324 23.29 0.67 -23.77
CA GLU A 324 23.26 2.09 -24.19
C GLU A 324 22.16 2.38 -25.23
N ALA A 325 21.81 1.39 -26.04
CA ALA A 325 20.83 1.55 -27.11
C ALA A 325 19.41 1.18 -26.71
N THR A 326 19.23 0.16 -25.85
CA THR A 326 17.90 -0.35 -25.50
C THR A 326 17.81 -0.54 -24.00
N THR A 327 16.78 0.03 -23.38
CA THR A 327 16.44 -0.25 -21.98
C THR A 327 15.02 -0.80 -21.90
N TYR A 328 14.79 -1.70 -20.97
CA TYR A 328 13.49 -2.32 -20.77
C TYR A 328 13.19 -2.52 -19.28
N MET A 329 11.91 -2.48 -18.97
CA MET A 329 11.35 -2.84 -17.68
C MET A 329 10.05 -3.59 -17.93
N ALA A 330 9.88 -4.73 -17.32
CA ALA A 330 8.63 -5.48 -17.31
C ALA A 330 8.27 -5.88 -15.88
N SER A 331 7.00 -5.83 -15.54
CA SER A 331 6.52 -6.30 -14.25
C SER A 331 5.15 -6.96 -14.38
N ILE A 332 4.91 -7.91 -13.49
CA ILE A 332 3.60 -8.50 -13.25
C ILE A 332 3.35 -8.45 -11.75
N SER A 333 2.17 -7.99 -11.36
CA SER A 333 1.73 -8.01 -9.96
C SER A 333 0.34 -8.62 -9.84
N HIS A 334 0.12 -9.32 -8.74
CA HIS A 334 -1.16 -9.88 -8.35
C HIS A 334 -1.45 -9.52 -6.91
N LEU A 335 -2.57 -8.83 -6.69
CA LEU A 335 -3.12 -8.46 -5.39
C LEU A 335 -4.41 -9.26 -5.17
N ARG A 336 -4.52 -9.88 -4.01
CA ARG A 336 -5.79 -10.36 -3.46
C ARG A 336 -6.00 -9.68 -2.12
N GLU A 337 -7.11 -9.00 -1.99
CA GLU A 337 -7.52 -8.30 -0.78
C GLU A 337 -8.94 -8.75 -0.42
N ASP A 338 -9.06 -9.54 0.63
CA ASP A 338 -10.35 -9.88 1.20
C ASP A 338 -10.86 -8.65 2.00
N GLY A 339 -12.14 -8.36 1.96
CA GLY A 339 -12.72 -7.25 2.72
C GLY A 339 -13.06 -7.65 4.14
N VAL A 340 -13.06 -6.67 5.05
CA VAL A 340 -13.45 -6.86 6.46
C VAL A 340 -14.92 -7.19 6.65
N MET A 341 -15.77 -6.88 5.67
CA MET A 341 -17.15 -7.36 5.61
C MET A 341 -17.19 -8.67 4.82
N GLU A 342 -18.02 -9.61 5.28
CA GLU A 342 -18.20 -10.90 4.59
C GLU A 342 -18.52 -10.72 3.10
N ASN A 343 -18.09 -11.66 2.28
CA ASN A 343 -18.29 -11.73 0.83
C ASN A 343 -17.71 -10.57 0.02
N THR A 344 -17.00 -9.63 0.61
CA THR A 344 -16.34 -8.54 -0.12
C THR A 344 -14.88 -8.86 -0.38
N GLY A 345 -14.35 -8.37 -1.49
CA GLY A 345 -12.94 -8.54 -1.82
C GLY A 345 -12.58 -7.95 -3.17
N LEU A 346 -11.28 -7.92 -3.43
CA LEU A 346 -10.68 -7.45 -4.67
C LEU A 346 -9.58 -8.42 -5.10
N LYS A 347 -9.57 -8.78 -6.38
CA LYS A 347 -8.39 -9.33 -7.05
C LYS A 347 -7.97 -8.35 -8.13
N ARG A 348 -6.69 -7.98 -8.15
CA ARG A 348 -6.13 -7.08 -9.16
C ARG A 348 -4.87 -7.70 -9.75
N THR A 349 -4.82 -7.84 -11.05
CA THR A 349 -3.63 -8.26 -11.79
C THR A 349 -3.20 -7.12 -12.68
N ASN A 350 -1.94 -6.70 -12.55
CA ASN A 350 -1.33 -5.66 -13.37
C ASN A 350 -0.14 -6.24 -14.13
N ILE A 351 -0.03 -5.86 -15.40
CA ILE A 351 1.14 -6.14 -16.24
C ILE A 351 1.62 -4.79 -16.76
N ALA A 352 2.89 -4.48 -16.57
CA ALA A 352 3.52 -3.28 -17.11
C ALA A 352 4.74 -3.66 -17.93
N LEU A 353 4.91 -2.97 -19.06
CA LEU A 353 6.05 -3.12 -19.95
C LEU A 353 6.47 -1.74 -20.45
N ASN A 354 7.74 -1.39 -20.25
CA ASN A 354 8.35 -0.18 -20.77
C ASN A 354 9.61 -0.54 -21.55
N ILE A 355 9.69 -0.07 -22.79
CA ILE A 355 10.85 -0.24 -23.66
C ILE A 355 11.23 1.12 -24.22
N THR A 356 12.50 1.45 -24.13
CA THR A 356 13.08 2.66 -24.75
C THR A 356 14.23 2.25 -25.65
N GLN A 357 14.25 2.77 -26.87
CA GLN A 357 15.25 2.49 -27.89
C GLN A 357 15.86 3.78 -28.41
N VAL A 358 17.15 3.93 -28.23
CA VAL A 358 17.95 4.99 -28.88
C VAL A 358 18.29 4.51 -30.29
N LEU A 359 17.66 5.09 -31.29
CA LEU A 359 17.88 4.73 -32.70
C LEU A 359 19.15 5.37 -33.26
N ASN A 360 19.41 6.60 -32.84
CA ASN A 360 20.63 7.34 -33.20
C ASN A 360 20.82 8.49 -32.20
N LYS A 361 21.82 9.38 -32.45
CA LYS A 361 22.18 10.47 -31.53
C LYS A 361 21.09 11.53 -31.35
N TRP A 362 20.12 11.58 -32.25
CA TRP A 362 19.07 12.60 -32.26
C TRP A 362 17.66 12.02 -32.18
N LEU A 363 17.48 10.69 -32.15
CA LEU A 363 16.16 10.06 -32.08
C LEU A 363 16.12 8.93 -31.07
N THR A 364 15.30 9.11 -30.07
CA THR A 364 14.92 8.08 -29.09
C THR A 364 13.43 7.80 -29.22
N VAL A 365 13.05 6.54 -29.25
CA VAL A 365 11.65 6.11 -29.26
C VAL A 365 11.36 5.23 -28.07
N GLY A 366 10.14 5.25 -27.60
CA GLY A 366 9.73 4.38 -26.50
C GLY A 366 8.27 4.01 -26.54
N MET A 367 7.96 2.93 -25.84
CA MET A 367 6.62 2.42 -25.65
C MET A 367 6.44 1.99 -24.19
N GLY A 368 5.36 2.46 -23.58
CA GLY A 368 4.86 2.00 -22.29
C GLY A 368 3.52 1.32 -22.47
N THR A 369 3.32 0.18 -21.83
CA THR A 369 2.04 -0.54 -21.85
C THR A 369 1.70 -0.94 -20.43
N GLN A 370 0.43 -0.75 -20.05
CA GLN A 370 -0.12 -1.26 -18.81
C GLN A 370 -1.45 -1.97 -19.10
N ALA A 371 -1.58 -3.19 -18.62
CA ALA A 371 -2.82 -3.95 -18.66
C ALA A 371 -3.24 -4.26 -17.23
N ILE A 372 -4.48 -3.94 -16.90
CA ILE A 372 -5.03 -4.04 -15.56
C ILE A 372 -6.33 -4.83 -15.62
N GLN A 373 -6.44 -5.85 -14.79
CA GLN A 373 -7.69 -6.57 -14.56
C GLN A 373 -8.03 -6.48 -13.08
N LYS A 374 -9.24 -6.01 -12.77
CA LYS A 374 -9.83 -6.02 -11.44
C LYS A 374 -11.07 -6.91 -11.42
N GLU A 375 -11.16 -7.76 -10.42
CA GLU A 375 -12.31 -8.60 -10.12
C GLU A 375 -12.79 -8.23 -8.72
N PHE A 376 -14.04 -7.82 -8.61
CA PHE A 376 -14.65 -7.43 -7.35
C PHE A 376 -15.42 -8.63 -6.79
N GLY A 377 -15.24 -8.92 -5.52
CA GLY A 377 -16.05 -9.91 -4.81
C GLY A 377 -17.48 -9.41 -4.57
N GLY A 378 -18.37 -10.35 -4.33
CA GLY A 378 -19.81 -10.25 -4.22
C GLY A 378 -20.46 -9.08 -3.49
N GLU A 379 -21.69 -9.27 -3.05
CA GLU A 379 -22.45 -8.28 -2.29
C GLU A 379 -22.03 -8.26 -0.83
N GLN A 380 -21.96 -7.07 -0.24
CA GLN A 380 -21.66 -6.91 1.18
C GLN A 380 -22.94 -7.08 2.03
N PRO A 381 -22.82 -7.53 3.28
CA PRO A 381 -23.90 -7.47 4.24
C PRO A 381 -24.43 -6.04 4.41
N TYR A 382 -25.73 -5.91 4.65
CA TYR A 382 -26.35 -4.60 4.85
C TYR A 382 -26.19 -4.16 6.32
N LEU A 383 -25.13 -3.41 6.59
CA LEU A 383 -24.73 -3.01 7.95
C LEU A 383 -25.85 -2.33 8.73
N GLU A 384 -26.56 -1.36 8.12
CA GLU A 384 -27.63 -0.64 8.78
C GLU A 384 -28.77 -1.57 9.22
N ALA A 385 -29.10 -2.58 8.43
CA ALA A 385 -30.06 -3.59 8.82
C ALA A 385 -29.55 -4.40 10.03
N GLY A 386 -28.29 -4.84 10.00
CA GLY A 386 -27.69 -5.59 11.11
C GLY A 386 -27.72 -4.85 12.45
N LEU A 387 -27.50 -3.51 12.41
CA LEU A 387 -27.55 -2.67 13.62
C LEU A 387 -28.96 -2.49 14.22
N LYS A 388 -29.99 -2.89 13.49
CA LYS A 388 -31.40 -2.82 13.95
C LYS A 388 -31.94 -4.18 14.38
N MET A 389 -31.14 -5.24 14.26
CA MET A 389 -31.58 -6.59 14.57
C MET A 389 -31.57 -6.87 16.07
N SER A 390 -32.53 -7.69 16.48
CA SER A 390 -32.56 -8.25 17.83
C SER A 390 -31.40 -9.22 18.05
N PRO A 391 -30.75 -9.23 19.23
CA PRO A 391 -29.78 -10.25 19.59
C PRO A 391 -30.36 -11.69 19.65
N TYR A 392 -31.68 -11.82 19.70
CA TYR A 392 -32.37 -13.10 19.67
C TYR A 392 -32.90 -13.51 18.29
N GLY A 393 -32.62 -12.73 17.25
CA GLY A 393 -33.02 -13.03 15.87
C GLY A 393 -32.38 -14.34 15.34
N ILE A 394 -32.96 -14.89 14.28
CA ILE A 394 -32.46 -16.09 13.61
C ILE A 394 -31.91 -15.69 12.26
N TYR A 395 -30.62 -15.86 11.97
CA TYR A 395 -30.05 -15.49 10.68
C TYR A 395 -30.06 -16.62 9.65
N LYS A 396 -30.11 -17.90 10.10
CA LYS A 396 -30.19 -19.08 9.24
C LYS A 396 -31.21 -20.10 9.77
N ASP A 397 -31.82 -20.83 8.86
CA ASP A 397 -32.72 -21.92 9.16
C ASP A 397 -31.95 -23.23 9.51
N GLU A 398 -32.68 -24.30 9.83
CA GLU A 398 -32.13 -25.62 10.17
C GLU A 398 -31.33 -26.24 8.97
N ASN A 399 -31.53 -25.76 7.75
CA ASN A 399 -30.85 -26.21 6.54
C ASN A 399 -29.68 -25.31 6.16
N ASP A 400 -29.20 -24.46 7.07
CA ASP A 400 -28.11 -23.49 6.88
C ASP A 400 -28.37 -22.42 5.79
N ARG A 401 -29.64 -22.12 5.48
CA ARG A 401 -30.05 -21.08 4.55
C ARG A 401 -30.44 -19.82 5.29
N TYR A 402 -30.07 -18.68 4.74
CA TYR A 402 -30.44 -17.39 5.32
C TYR A 402 -31.94 -17.21 5.33
N VAL A 403 -32.51 -16.84 6.49
CA VAL A 403 -33.93 -16.49 6.59
C VAL A 403 -34.16 -15.05 6.13
N ASP A 404 -35.28 -14.76 5.48
CA ASP A 404 -35.55 -13.40 5.00
C ASP A 404 -35.79 -12.43 6.16
N TYR A 405 -36.48 -12.85 7.20
CA TYR A 405 -36.95 -12.01 8.33
C TYR A 405 -36.53 -12.60 9.66
N PRO A 406 -35.32 -12.27 10.17
CA PRO A 406 -34.78 -12.81 11.44
C PRO A 406 -35.64 -12.63 12.67
N MET A 407 -36.56 -11.66 12.64
CA MET A 407 -37.43 -11.27 13.74
C MET A 407 -38.92 -11.47 13.41
N ASP A 408 -39.28 -12.28 12.43
CA ASP A 408 -40.65 -12.47 11.92
C ASP A 408 -41.37 -11.19 11.47
N GLN A 409 -40.63 -10.13 11.21
CA GLN A 409 -41.14 -8.81 10.81
C GLN A 409 -40.56 -8.37 9.47
N THR A 410 -41.40 -8.05 8.52
CA THR A 410 -41.03 -7.64 7.15
C THR A 410 -40.23 -6.34 7.07
N LEU A 411 -40.24 -5.52 8.13
CA LEU A 411 -39.42 -4.30 8.22
C LEU A 411 -37.96 -4.58 8.55
N PHE A 412 -37.65 -5.77 9.04
CA PHE A 412 -36.31 -6.15 9.48
C PHE A 412 -35.79 -7.29 8.60
N TYR A 413 -35.28 -6.89 7.43
CA TYR A 413 -34.71 -7.81 6.47
C TYR A 413 -33.34 -8.30 6.89
N ASN A 414 -33.04 -9.58 6.65
CA ASN A 414 -31.78 -10.18 7.06
C ASN A 414 -30.59 -9.46 6.41
N PRO A 415 -29.64 -8.92 7.19
CA PRO A 415 -28.48 -8.24 6.64
C PRO A 415 -27.59 -9.13 5.78
N MET A 416 -27.69 -10.46 5.94
CA MET A 416 -26.91 -11.46 5.22
C MET A 416 -27.66 -12.07 4.01
N ALA A 417 -28.93 -11.73 3.77
CA ALA A 417 -29.74 -12.41 2.75
C ALA A 417 -29.19 -12.25 1.31
N ASN A 418 -28.48 -11.16 1.04
CA ASN A 418 -27.90 -10.91 -0.28
C ASN A 418 -26.48 -11.47 -0.47
N ILE A 419 -25.92 -12.13 0.56
CA ILE A 419 -24.53 -12.57 0.49
C ILE A 419 -24.29 -13.65 -0.55
N ASP A 420 -25.31 -14.44 -0.85
CA ASP A 420 -25.29 -15.50 -1.87
C ASP A 420 -25.57 -14.94 -3.29
N ALA A 421 -25.92 -13.66 -3.39
CA ALA A 421 -26.15 -13.04 -4.70
C ALA A 421 -24.82 -12.88 -5.44
N THR A 422 -24.78 -13.45 -6.65
CA THR A 422 -23.62 -13.29 -7.53
C THR A 422 -23.60 -11.87 -8.11
N ASN A 423 -22.60 -11.10 -7.73
CA ASN A 423 -22.33 -9.77 -8.30
C ASN A 423 -20.84 -9.69 -8.67
N ASP A 424 -20.48 -10.46 -9.69
CA ASP A 424 -19.11 -10.49 -10.19
C ASP A 424 -18.90 -9.34 -11.18
N LYS A 425 -18.22 -8.31 -10.74
CA LYS A 425 -17.82 -7.18 -11.58
C LYS A 425 -16.35 -7.34 -11.97
N THR A 426 -16.07 -7.38 -13.26
CA THR A 426 -14.71 -7.40 -13.78
C THR A 426 -14.45 -6.15 -14.62
N ASN A 427 -13.45 -5.39 -14.25
CA ASN A 427 -12.96 -4.23 -15.01
C ASN A 427 -11.62 -4.59 -15.66
N ARG A 428 -11.47 -4.27 -16.95
CA ARG A 428 -10.24 -4.48 -17.72
C ARG A 428 -9.86 -3.19 -18.40
N ASN A 429 -8.65 -2.71 -18.15
CA ASN A 429 -8.10 -1.52 -18.76
C ASN A 429 -6.76 -1.84 -19.42
N VAL A 430 -6.55 -1.31 -20.63
CA VAL A 430 -5.26 -1.37 -21.31
C VAL A 430 -4.88 0.06 -21.67
N PHE A 431 -3.72 0.49 -21.21
CA PHE A 431 -3.15 1.79 -21.51
C PHE A 431 -1.85 1.59 -22.27
N ILE A 432 -1.71 2.27 -23.40
CA ILE A 432 -0.51 2.23 -24.25
C ILE A 432 -0.06 3.66 -24.50
N SER A 433 1.17 3.95 -24.16
CA SER A 433 1.85 5.21 -24.45
C SER A 433 3.01 4.97 -25.41
N THR A 434 3.19 5.87 -26.37
CA THR A 434 4.34 5.86 -27.25
C THR A 434 4.90 7.26 -27.35
N PHE A 435 6.21 7.39 -27.41
CA PHE A 435 6.87 8.67 -27.58
C PHE A 435 8.03 8.59 -28.56
N ALA A 436 8.35 9.72 -29.16
CA ALA A 436 9.56 9.94 -29.91
C ALA A 436 10.16 11.27 -29.44
N GLU A 437 11.43 11.23 -29.06
CA GLU A 437 12.20 12.38 -28.58
C GLU A 437 13.33 12.65 -29.58
N ILE A 438 13.44 13.91 -29.99
CA ILE A 438 14.40 14.38 -31.01
C ILE A 438 15.39 15.33 -30.38
#